data_462a8076c058df71202d2094b5205380
#
_entry.id   462a8076c058df71202d2094b5205380
#
_cell.length_a   1.000
_cell.length_b   1.000
_cell.length_c   1.000
_cell.angle_alpha   90.00
_cell.angle_beta   90.00
_cell.angle_gamma   90.00
#
_symmetry.space_group_name_H-M   'P 1'
#
loop_
_entity.id
_entity.type
_entity.pdbx_description
1 polymer ?
#
loop_
_entity_poly.entity_id
_entity_poly.type
_entity_poly.pdbx_seq_one_letter_code
_entity_poly.pdbx_strand_id
1 'polypeptide(L)'
;MIGNNVLTSFQLPESLYADDVNAILRVTQERFGIREWRLVVLTNEIHGHLGIYSTIGVKMGLRVKEILEAEGYAEEPDIVSYAGSIPPVSCMNDGLQVSTGSTLGHGLISIADTDKANPSALISYAKGNHNLSFRIELKEEYRKQIEEDILKGVNMYGHTEPYWKYVRQLALKYWSTWDRREIFTLKA
;
A
#
# COMPACT_ATOMS: atom_id res chain seq x y z
N MET A 1 23.30 8.50 2.81
CA MET A 1 23.31 7.95 1.43
C MET A 1 23.08 9.06 0.43
N ILE A 2 23.95 9.18 -0.57
CA ILE A 2 23.68 10.07 -1.70
C ILE A 2 22.55 9.38 -2.47
N GLY A 3 21.37 10.00 -2.48
CA GLY A 3 20.22 9.43 -3.19
C GLY A 3 20.50 9.33 -4.69
N ASN A 4 20.61 8.12 -5.19
CA ASN A 4 20.81 7.82 -6.62
C ASN A 4 19.48 7.81 -7.39
N ASN A 5 18.49 8.57 -6.94
CA ASN A 5 17.21 8.66 -7.63
C ASN A 5 17.39 9.36 -8.99
N VAL A 6 16.73 8.83 -10.00
CA VAL A 6 16.71 9.42 -11.36
C VAL A 6 16.09 10.82 -11.34
N LEU A 7 15.08 11.03 -10.49
CA LEU A 7 14.39 12.31 -10.35
C LEU A 7 14.75 12.98 -9.02
N THR A 8 15.08 14.27 -9.08
CA THR A 8 15.26 15.09 -7.88
C THR A 8 13.93 15.39 -7.18
N SER A 9 12.84 15.36 -7.93
CA SER A 9 11.47 15.48 -7.42
C SER A 9 10.51 14.76 -8.36
N PHE A 10 9.53 14.05 -7.79
CA PHE A 10 8.43 13.44 -8.53
C PHE A 10 7.15 14.22 -8.21
N GLN A 11 6.82 15.19 -9.05
CA GLN A 11 5.61 16.00 -8.91
C GLN A 11 4.99 16.17 -10.30
N LEU A 12 3.79 15.63 -10.47
CA LEU A 12 3.02 15.76 -11.71
C LEU A 12 2.11 16.98 -11.64
N PRO A 13 1.94 17.72 -12.74
CA PRO A 13 0.90 18.75 -12.84
C PRO A 13 -0.49 18.17 -12.59
N GLU A 14 -1.37 18.94 -11.94
CA GLU A 14 -2.75 18.53 -11.65
C GLU A 14 -3.52 18.12 -12.92
N SER A 15 -3.21 18.72 -14.06
CA SER A 15 -3.82 18.41 -15.36
C SER A 15 -3.54 16.99 -15.89
N LEU A 16 -2.61 16.25 -15.28
CA LEU A 16 -2.30 14.88 -15.68
C LEU A 16 -3.08 13.83 -14.87
N TYR A 17 -3.74 14.24 -13.79
CA TYR A 17 -4.59 13.31 -13.04
C TYR A 17 -5.99 13.22 -13.66
N ALA A 18 -6.59 12.04 -13.58
CA ALA A 18 -8.00 11.86 -13.89
C ALA A 18 -8.89 12.72 -12.97
N ASP A 19 -10.05 13.14 -13.46
CA ASP A 19 -10.94 14.08 -12.74
C ASP A 19 -11.33 13.58 -11.35
N ASP A 20 -11.61 12.29 -11.20
CA ASP A 20 -11.98 11.68 -9.92
C ASP A 20 -10.80 11.60 -8.93
N VAL A 21 -9.58 11.51 -9.43
CA VAL A 21 -8.35 11.59 -8.63
C VAL A 21 -8.08 13.04 -8.23
N ASN A 22 -8.24 13.99 -9.14
CA ASN A 22 -8.14 15.41 -8.83
C ASN A 22 -9.12 15.87 -7.74
N ALA A 23 -10.33 15.30 -7.73
CA ALA A 23 -11.35 15.62 -6.74
C ALA A 23 -10.90 15.34 -5.29
N ILE A 24 -10.00 14.37 -5.07
CA ILE A 24 -9.49 14.02 -3.73
C ILE A 24 -8.08 14.55 -3.45
N LEU A 25 -7.41 15.18 -4.45
CA LEU A 25 -5.99 15.54 -4.37
C LEU A 25 -5.66 16.37 -3.13
N ARG A 26 -6.30 17.52 -2.97
CA ARG A 26 -5.99 18.46 -1.88
C ARG A 26 -6.25 17.85 -0.51
N VAL A 27 -7.44 17.32 -0.29
CA VAL A 27 -7.82 16.75 1.01
C VAL A 27 -6.93 15.56 1.38
N THR A 28 -6.50 14.75 0.40
CA THR A 28 -5.64 13.60 0.65
C THR A 28 -4.21 14.03 0.97
N GLN A 29 -3.67 15.01 0.23
CA GLN A 29 -2.33 15.55 0.51
C GLN A 29 -2.25 16.29 1.84
N GLU A 30 -3.26 17.07 2.19
CA GLU A 30 -3.35 17.77 3.49
C GLU A 30 -3.41 16.76 4.65
N ARG A 31 -4.14 15.67 4.48
CA ARG A 31 -4.35 14.66 5.52
C ARG A 31 -3.18 13.69 5.68
N PHE A 32 -2.62 13.19 4.59
CA PHE A 32 -1.66 12.09 4.60
C PHE A 32 -0.27 12.46 4.07
N GLY A 33 -0.13 13.65 3.52
CA GLY A 33 1.11 14.19 3.00
C GLY A 33 1.39 13.85 1.54
N ILE A 34 2.24 14.67 0.93
CA ILE A 34 2.64 14.55 -0.48
C ILE A 34 3.41 13.24 -0.76
N ARG A 35 4.10 12.68 0.25
CA ARG A 35 4.85 11.42 0.11
C ARG A 35 3.90 10.25 -0.16
N GLU A 36 2.81 10.14 0.62
CA GLU A 36 1.80 9.08 0.39
C GLU A 36 1.16 9.27 -0.99
N TRP A 37 0.76 10.49 -1.34
CA TRP A 37 0.17 10.78 -2.64
C TRP A 37 1.02 10.26 -3.79
N ARG A 38 2.29 10.64 -3.83
CA ARG A 38 3.24 10.26 -4.89
C ARG A 38 3.43 8.74 -4.99
N LEU A 39 3.57 8.08 -3.86
CA LEU A 39 3.78 6.63 -3.82
C LEU A 39 2.54 5.87 -4.26
N VAL A 40 1.33 6.32 -3.89
CA VAL A 40 0.08 5.72 -4.38
C VAL A 40 -0.07 5.91 -5.87
N VAL A 41 0.21 7.10 -6.40
CA VAL A 41 0.19 7.34 -7.86
C VAL A 41 1.18 6.41 -8.55
N LEU A 42 2.45 6.40 -8.16
CA LEU A 42 3.47 5.57 -8.78
C LEU A 42 3.12 4.08 -8.72
N THR A 43 2.64 3.61 -7.59
CA THR A 43 2.23 2.20 -7.44
C THR A 43 1.11 1.84 -8.40
N ASN A 44 0.08 2.68 -8.52
CA ASN A 44 -1.09 2.35 -9.33
C ASN A 44 -0.83 2.53 -10.83
N GLU A 45 0.12 3.37 -11.23
CA GLU A 45 0.62 3.42 -12.61
C GLU A 45 1.36 2.12 -12.99
N ILE A 46 2.21 1.59 -12.11
CA ILE A 46 2.87 0.30 -12.33
C ILE A 46 1.85 -0.85 -12.31
N HIS A 47 0.89 -0.80 -11.38
CA HIS A 47 -0.16 -1.80 -11.21
C HIS A 47 -1.18 -1.81 -12.36
N GLY A 48 -1.24 -0.76 -13.17
CA GLY A 48 -2.09 -0.63 -14.35
C GLY A 48 -3.51 -0.13 -14.07
N HIS A 49 -3.90 0.05 -12.81
CA HIS A 49 -5.17 0.66 -12.41
C HIS A 49 -5.15 1.08 -10.94
N LEU A 50 -6.06 1.97 -10.54
CA LEU A 50 -6.22 2.33 -9.13
C LEU A 50 -6.88 1.17 -8.38
N GLY A 51 -6.09 0.48 -7.56
CA GLY A 51 -6.49 -0.70 -6.80
C GLY A 51 -6.65 -0.43 -5.30
N ILE A 52 -7.53 -1.19 -4.65
CA ILE A 52 -7.73 -1.12 -3.20
C ILE A 52 -6.47 -1.64 -2.49
N TYR A 53 -6.07 -2.87 -2.76
CA TYR A 53 -4.96 -3.49 -2.05
C TYR A 53 -3.59 -2.94 -2.44
N SER A 54 -3.38 -2.47 -3.68
CA SER A 54 -2.17 -1.75 -4.06
C SER A 54 -2.00 -0.46 -3.25
N THR A 55 -3.08 0.30 -3.05
CA THR A 55 -3.11 1.50 -2.20
C THR A 55 -2.90 1.17 -0.72
N ILE A 56 -3.52 0.10 -0.20
CA ILE A 56 -3.29 -0.37 1.18
C ILE A 56 -1.84 -0.79 1.38
N GLY A 57 -1.22 -1.42 0.39
CA GLY A 57 0.20 -1.78 0.41
C GLY A 57 1.11 -0.56 0.57
N VAL A 58 0.81 0.54 -0.12
CA VAL A 58 1.54 1.81 0.07
C VAL A 58 1.39 2.34 1.50
N LYS A 59 0.16 2.35 2.03
CA LYS A 59 -0.10 2.79 3.39
C LYS A 59 0.62 1.91 4.42
N MET A 60 0.64 0.58 4.20
CA MET A 60 1.37 -0.37 5.05
C MET A 60 2.88 -0.11 5.02
N GLY A 61 3.48 0.03 3.84
CA GLY A 61 4.92 0.27 3.73
C GLY A 61 5.35 1.64 4.27
N LEU A 62 4.53 2.67 4.12
CA LEU A 62 4.77 3.97 4.76
C LEU A 62 4.69 3.85 6.29
N ARG A 63 3.75 3.07 6.83
CA ARG A 63 3.69 2.82 8.28
C ARG A 63 4.92 2.08 8.77
N VAL A 64 5.42 1.09 8.02
CA VAL A 64 6.70 0.41 8.28
C VAL A 64 7.84 1.41 8.31
N LYS A 65 7.97 2.28 7.30
CA LYS A 65 9.04 3.30 7.26
C LYS A 65 8.95 4.27 8.44
N GLU A 66 7.77 4.71 8.86
CA GLU A 66 7.59 5.56 10.06
C GLU A 66 8.11 4.86 11.34
N ILE A 67 7.87 3.55 11.48
CA ILE A 67 8.34 2.78 12.64
C ILE A 67 9.86 2.66 12.59
N LEU A 68 10.44 2.30 11.45
CA LEU A 68 11.87 2.16 11.28
C LEU A 68 12.60 3.50 11.50
N GLU A 69 12.08 4.60 10.95
CA GLU A 69 12.63 5.96 11.11
C GLU A 69 12.61 6.40 12.60
N ALA A 70 11.56 6.05 13.35
CA ALA A 70 11.45 6.35 14.78
C ALA A 70 12.49 5.58 15.62
N GLU A 71 12.87 4.39 15.18
CA GLU A 71 13.93 3.57 15.80
C GLU A 71 15.35 3.91 15.28
N GLY A 72 15.46 4.90 14.39
CA GLY A 72 16.74 5.34 13.83
C GLY A 72 17.26 4.51 12.65
N TYR A 73 16.41 3.68 12.03
CA TYR A 73 16.77 2.86 10.87
C TYR A 73 16.41 3.59 9.56
N ALA A 74 17.38 3.69 8.65
CA ALA A 74 17.24 4.43 7.40
C ALA A 74 17.18 3.54 6.15
N GLU A 75 17.50 2.27 6.27
CA GLU A 75 17.62 1.34 5.15
C GLU A 75 16.32 0.58 4.90
N GLU A 76 16.29 -0.16 3.78
CA GLU A 76 15.16 -1.00 3.42
C GLU A 76 15.16 -2.27 4.30
N PRO A 77 14.00 -2.65 4.87
CA PRO A 77 13.87 -3.90 5.63
C PRO A 77 13.72 -5.11 4.72
N ASP A 78 13.99 -6.30 5.25
CA ASP A 78 13.51 -7.55 4.68
C ASP A 78 12.01 -7.72 4.97
N ILE A 79 11.25 -8.16 3.95
CA ILE A 79 9.80 -8.31 4.01
C ILE A 79 9.40 -9.71 3.58
N VAL A 80 8.62 -10.39 4.42
CA VAL A 80 7.88 -11.59 4.03
C VAL A 80 6.39 -11.24 3.97
N SER A 81 5.84 -11.18 2.76
CA SER A 81 4.42 -10.85 2.55
C SER A 81 3.54 -12.08 2.65
N TYR A 82 2.44 -11.97 3.38
CA TYR A 82 1.39 -12.99 3.48
C TYR A 82 0.20 -12.72 2.54
N ALA A 83 0.32 -11.72 1.68
CA ALA A 83 -0.72 -11.38 0.70
C ALA A 83 -0.86 -12.42 -0.42
N GLY A 84 0.04 -13.40 -0.49
CA GLY A 84 0.05 -14.40 -1.54
C GLY A 84 0.42 -13.83 -2.92
N SER A 85 0.18 -14.63 -3.96
CA SER A 85 0.48 -14.30 -5.37
C SER A 85 -0.77 -14.20 -6.26
N ILE A 86 -1.97 -14.34 -5.68
CA ILE A 86 -3.24 -14.33 -6.41
C ILE A 86 -4.06 -13.10 -6.03
N PRO A 87 -4.49 -12.28 -7.01
CA PRO A 87 -5.37 -11.14 -6.75
C PRO A 87 -6.69 -11.55 -6.06
N PRO A 88 -7.30 -10.64 -5.29
CA PRO A 88 -6.98 -9.21 -5.17
C PRO A 88 -5.99 -8.86 -4.06
N VAL A 89 -5.78 -9.72 -3.06
CA VAL A 89 -4.96 -9.38 -1.88
C VAL A 89 -3.48 -9.22 -2.25
N SER A 90 -2.98 -10.01 -3.18
CA SER A 90 -1.58 -9.95 -3.66
C SER A 90 -1.18 -8.60 -4.28
N CYS A 91 -2.14 -7.80 -4.76
CA CYS A 91 -1.89 -6.45 -5.25
C CYS A 91 -1.23 -5.54 -4.19
N MET A 92 -1.36 -5.90 -2.91
CA MET A 92 -0.67 -5.22 -1.81
C MET A 92 0.87 -5.26 -1.96
N ASN A 93 1.41 -6.30 -2.60
CA ASN A 93 2.85 -6.46 -2.78
C ASN A 93 3.45 -5.32 -3.63
N ASP A 94 2.72 -4.79 -4.61
CA ASP A 94 3.19 -3.67 -5.44
C ASP A 94 3.35 -2.42 -4.59
N GLY A 95 2.36 -2.13 -3.74
CA GLY A 95 2.41 -1.00 -2.81
C GLY A 95 3.52 -1.13 -1.77
N LEU A 96 3.75 -2.32 -1.22
CA LEU A 96 4.84 -2.58 -0.29
C LEU A 96 6.20 -2.31 -0.95
N GLN A 97 6.45 -2.86 -2.15
CA GLN A 97 7.71 -2.66 -2.86
C GLN A 97 8.00 -1.18 -3.13
N VAL A 98 7.01 -0.47 -3.68
CA VAL A 98 7.19 0.95 -4.06
C VAL A 98 7.38 1.84 -2.83
N SER A 99 6.67 1.58 -1.73
CA SER A 99 6.68 2.46 -0.56
C SER A 99 7.85 2.21 0.39
N THR A 100 8.38 0.98 0.45
CA THR A 100 9.51 0.63 1.31
C THR A 100 10.86 0.69 0.59
N GLY A 101 10.88 0.46 -0.72
CA GLY A 101 12.10 0.20 -1.49
C GLY A 101 12.55 -1.26 -1.44
N SER A 102 11.92 -2.09 -0.62
CA SER A 102 12.20 -3.53 -0.51
C SER A 102 11.59 -4.26 -1.69
N THR A 103 12.32 -4.32 -2.80
CA THR A 103 11.84 -4.88 -4.05
C THR A 103 12.28 -6.33 -4.26
N LEU A 104 11.55 -7.04 -5.12
CA LEU A 104 11.93 -8.38 -5.57
C LEU A 104 13.30 -8.36 -6.26
N GLY A 105 13.59 -7.32 -7.05
CA GLY A 105 14.87 -7.15 -7.73
C GLY A 105 16.06 -6.95 -6.78
N HIS A 106 15.81 -6.42 -5.58
CA HIS A 106 16.82 -6.35 -4.51
C HIS A 106 16.86 -7.60 -3.62
N GLY A 107 15.96 -8.56 -3.80
CA GLY A 107 15.85 -9.74 -2.95
C GLY A 107 15.34 -9.46 -1.53
N LEU A 108 14.74 -8.29 -1.31
CA LEU A 108 14.31 -7.82 0.01
C LEU A 108 12.81 -8.08 0.31
N ILE A 109 12.06 -8.58 -0.67
CA ILE A 109 10.67 -9.03 -0.46
C ILE A 109 10.51 -10.45 -0.97
N SER A 110 9.80 -11.25 -0.20
CA SER A 110 9.39 -12.61 -0.57
C SER A 110 7.93 -12.84 -0.20
N ILE A 111 7.32 -13.86 -0.81
CA ILE A 111 5.94 -14.26 -0.52
C ILE A 111 5.99 -15.48 0.40
N ALA A 112 5.27 -15.43 1.52
CA ALA A 112 5.13 -16.56 2.41
C ALA A 112 4.40 -17.70 1.73
N ASP A 113 4.87 -18.92 1.95
CA ASP A 113 4.13 -20.13 1.58
C ASP A 113 2.97 -20.30 2.57
N THR A 114 1.76 -20.03 2.11
CA THR A 114 0.54 -20.07 2.93
C THR A 114 -0.67 -20.43 2.09
N ASP A 115 -1.53 -21.27 2.63
CA ASP A 115 -2.77 -21.69 1.97
C ASP A 115 -3.81 -20.56 1.86
N LYS A 116 -3.72 -19.53 2.69
CA LYS A 116 -4.67 -18.43 2.74
C LYS A 116 -3.98 -17.07 2.74
N ALA A 117 -4.24 -16.29 1.69
CA ALA A 117 -3.79 -14.91 1.62
C ALA A 117 -4.33 -14.06 2.79
N ASN A 118 -3.44 -13.29 3.40
CA ASN A 118 -3.78 -12.35 4.46
C ASN A 118 -3.09 -11.01 4.17
N PRO A 119 -3.78 -9.85 4.23
CA PRO A 119 -3.16 -8.55 4.03
C PRO A 119 -2.26 -8.17 5.21
N SER A 120 -1.12 -8.86 5.31
CA SER A 120 -0.11 -8.70 6.36
C SER A 120 1.29 -8.96 5.82
N ALA A 121 2.30 -8.46 6.55
CA ALA A 121 3.71 -8.70 6.27
C ALA A 121 4.50 -8.85 7.57
N LEU A 122 5.51 -9.72 7.56
CA LEU A 122 6.58 -9.77 8.56
C LEU A 122 7.69 -8.86 8.08
N ILE A 123 8.08 -7.95 8.92
CA ILE A 123 9.15 -6.99 8.68
C ILE A 123 10.33 -7.38 9.54
N SER A 124 11.50 -7.48 8.94
CA SER A 124 12.73 -7.78 9.64
C SER A 124 13.81 -6.77 9.24
N TYR A 125 14.56 -6.31 10.22
CA TYR A 125 15.71 -5.45 10.02
C TYR A 125 16.83 -5.93 10.92
N ALA A 126 17.97 -6.28 10.34
CA ALA A 126 19.15 -6.73 11.08
C ALA A 126 20.39 -6.04 10.53
N LYS A 127 21.04 -5.19 11.34
CA LYS A 127 22.29 -4.53 10.99
C LYS A 127 23.15 -4.28 12.21
N GLY A 128 24.35 -4.84 12.22
CA GLY A 128 25.25 -4.76 13.38
C GLY A 128 24.61 -5.37 14.62
N ASN A 129 24.50 -4.59 15.69
CA ASN A 129 23.85 -5.01 16.95
C ASN A 129 22.34 -4.68 16.99
N HIS A 130 21.79 -4.11 15.92
CA HIS A 130 20.39 -3.73 15.84
C HIS A 130 19.58 -4.85 15.18
N ASN A 131 18.54 -5.30 15.87
CA ASN A 131 17.63 -6.32 15.38
C ASN A 131 16.19 -5.90 15.72
N LEU A 132 15.35 -5.75 14.70
CA LEU A 132 13.94 -5.44 14.85
C LEU A 132 13.13 -6.39 13.99
N SER A 133 12.11 -7.01 14.56
CA SER A 133 11.17 -7.83 13.80
C SER A 133 9.78 -7.60 14.34
N PHE A 134 8.82 -7.39 13.45
CA PHE A 134 7.41 -7.27 13.80
C PHE A 134 6.51 -7.63 12.62
N ARG A 135 5.31 -8.08 12.92
CA ARG A 135 4.27 -8.29 11.92
C ARG A 135 3.34 -7.08 11.89
N ILE A 136 3.04 -6.59 10.68
CA ILE A 136 2.02 -5.58 10.42
C ILE A 136 0.86 -6.22 9.64
N GLU A 137 -0.38 -5.94 10.04
CA GLU A 137 -1.57 -6.60 9.50
C GLU A 137 -2.72 -5.60 9.38
N LEU A 138 -3.45 -5.62 8.27
CA LEU A 138 -4.69 -4.87 8.12
C LEU A 138 -5.70 -5.38 9.16
N LYS A 139 -6.23 -4.49 9.98
CA LYS A 139 -7.20 -4.84 11.01
C LYS A 139 -8.45 -5.49 10.42
N GLU A 140 -9.02 -6.40 11.16
CA GLU A 140 -10.15 -7.23 10.74
C GLU A 140 -11.38 -6.40 10.32
N GLU A 141 -11.67 -5.30 11.02
CA GLU A 141 -12.78 -4.41 10.67
C GLU A 141 -12.64 -3.78 9.29
N TYR A 142 -11.42 -3.37 8.88
CA TYR A 142 -11.17 -2.81 7.55
C TYR A 142 -11.18 -3.89 6.46
N ARG A 143 -10.69 -5.09 6.78
CA ARG A 143 -10.76 -6.24 5.87
C ARG A 143 -12.22 -6.61 5.58
N LYS A 144 -13.04 -6.75 6.62
CA LYS A 144 -14.48 -7.01 6.46
C LYS A 144 -15.20 -5.92 5.68
N GLN A 145 -14.87 -4.66 5.94
CA GLN A 145 -15.43 -3.54 5.17
C GLN A 145 -15.14 -3.67 3.67
N ILE A 146 -13.91 -4.05 3.30
CA ILE A 146 -13.57 -4.29 1.89
C ILE A 146 -14.40 -5.46 1.34
N GLU A 147 -14.45 -6.58 2.04
CA GLU A 147 -15.18 -7.77 1.62
C GLU A 147 -16.68 -7.47 1.40
N GLU A 148 -17.30 -6.76 2.34
CA GLU A 148 -18.71 -6.34 2.28
C GLU A 148 -18.98 -5.36 1.13
N ASP A 149 -18.13 -4.33 0.98
CA ASP A 149 -18.27 -3.34 -0.10
C ASP A 149 -18.06 -3.98 -1.48
N ILE A 150 -17.11 -4.91 -1.62
CA ILE A 150 -16.90 -5.68 -2.86
C ILE A 150 -18.10 -6.59 -3.16
N LEU A 151 -18.58 -7.33 -2.16
CA LEU A 151 -19.75 -8.21 -2.32
C LEU A 151 -20.99 -7.42 -2.73
N LYS A 152 -21.20 -6.24 -2.15
CA LYS A 152 -22.26 -5.31 -2.54
C LYS A 152 -22.12 -4.91 -4.01
N GLY A 153 -20.92 -4.57 -4.46
CA GLY A 153 -20.66 -4.23 -5.86
C GLY A 153 -20.96 -5.39 -6.82
N VAL A 154 -20.54 -6.60 -6.47
CA VAL A 154 -20.83 -7.81 -7.25
C VAL A 154 -22.34 -8.07 -7.33
N ASN A 155 -23.06 -7.94 -6.23
CA ASN A 155 -24.51 -8.15 -6.19
C ASN A 155 -25.27 -7.11 -7.02
N MET A 156 -24.78 -5.86 -7.09
CA MET A 156 -25.42 -4.77 -7.84
C MET A 156 -25.13 -4.80 -9.35
N TYR A 157 -23.92 -5.18 -9.71
CA TYR A 157 -23.42 -4.97 -11.08
C TYR A 157 -22.90 -6.24 -11.76
N GLY A 158 -22.73 -7.36 -11.03
CA GLY A 158 -21.95 -8.50 -11.51
C GLY A 158 -20.50 -8.08 -11.80
N HIS A 159 -19.79 -8.86 -12.60
CA HIS A 159 -18.41 -8.52 -13.03
C HIS A 159 -18.41 -7.75 -14.36
N THR A 160 -19.04 -6.58 -14.37
CA THR A 160 -19.23 -5.74 -15.56
C THR A 160 -18.43 -4.43 -15.47
N GLU A 161 -18.44 -3.60 -16.49
CA GLU A 161 -17.79 -2.28 -16.47
C GLU A 161 -18.29 -1.37 -15.30
N PRO A 162 -19.60 -1.28 -14.97
CA PRO A 162 -20.06 -0.56 -13.80
C PRO A 162 -19.47 -1.06 -12.46
N TYR A 163 -19.22 -2.38 -12.34
CA TYR A 163 -18.54 -2.93 -11.16
C TYR A 163 -17.12 -2.39 -11.02
N TRP A 164 -16.35 -2.33 -12.10
CA TRP A 164 -14.98 -1.81 -12.03
C TRP A 164 -14.93 -0.31 -11.74
N LYS A 165 -15.91 0.46 -12.22
CA LYS A 165 -16.10 1.86 -11.83
C LYS A 165 -16.41 1.99 -10.34
N TYR A 166 -17.26 1.12 -9.80
CA TYR A 166 -17.57 1.08 -8.37
C TYR A 166 -16.34 0.71 -7.53
N VAL A 167 -15.56 -0.31 -7.91
CA VAL A 167 -14.31 -0.67 -7.22
C VAL A 167 -13.31 0.48 -7.22
N ARG A 168 -13.19 1.21 -8.33
CA ARG A 168 -12.35 2.40 -8.41
C ARG A 168 -12.82 3.48 -7.42
N GLN A 169 -14.11 3.71 -7.27
CA GLN A 169 -14.65 4.67 -6.29
C GLN A 169 -14.36 4.22 -4.84
N LEU A 170 -14.41 2.93 -4.56
CA LEU A 170 -13.98 2.41 -3.25
C LEU A 170 -12.49 2.66 -3.00
N ALA A 171 -11.63 2.44 -3.97
CA ALA A 171 -10.21 2.71 -3.84
C ALA A 171 -9.93 4.20 -3.54
N LEU A 172 -10.59 5.13 -4.24
CA LEU A 172 -10.53 6.57 -3.96
C LEU A 172 -11.02 6.92 -2.55
N LYS A 173 -12.15 6.33 -2.14
CA LYS A 173 -12.70 6.50 -0.78
C LYS A 173 -11.70 6.06 0.27
N TYR A 174 -11.16 4.84 0.18
CA TYR A 174 -10.21 4.32 1.17
C TYR A 174 -8.88 5.07 1.16
N TRP A 175 -8.40 5.47 -0.01
CA TRP A 175 -7.20 6.30 -0.12
C TRP A 175 -7.35 7.62 0.65
N SER A 176 -8.46 8.34 0.42
CA SER A 176 -8.70 9.68 0.99
C SER A 176 -9.19 9.68 2.43
N THR A 177 -9.67 8.52 2.96
CA THR A 177 -10.29 8.47 4.29
C THR A 177 -9.55 7.62 5.32
N TRP A 178 -8.84 6.57 4.93
CA TRP A 178 -8.20 5.64 5.87
C TRP A 178 -6.78 6.09 6.25
N ASP A 179 -6.56 6.29 7.54
CA ASP A 179 -5.23 6.66 8.04
C ASP A 179 -4.37 5.42 8.26
N ARG A 180 -3.15 5.43 7.70
CA ARG A 180 -2.18 4.33 7.86
C ARG A 180 -1.77 4.08 9.31
N ARG A 181 -1.99 5.03 10.22
CA ARG A 181 -1.71 4.86 11.65
C ARG A 181 -2.83 4.14 12.40
N GLU A 182 -4.03 4.13 11.82
CA GLU A 182 -5.23 3.56 12.44
C GLU A 182 -5.57 2.18 11.91
N ILE A 183 -5.36 1.92 10.59
CA ILE A 183 -5.88 0.74 9.92
C ILE A 183 -5.07 -0.54 10.15
N PHE A 184 -3.87 -0.46 10.72
CA PHE A 184 -3.02 -1.62 10.94
C PHE A 184 -2.84 -1.96 12.41
N THR A 185 -2.67 -3.28 12.69
CA THR A 185 -2.21 -3.82 13.96
C THR A 185 -0.74 -4.20 13.82
N LEU A 186 0.04 -3.92 14.87
CA LEU A 186 1.43 -4.34 15.01
C LEU A 186 1.50 -5.46 16.04
N LYS A 187 2.23 -6.54 15.72
CA LYS A 187 2.46 -7.69 16.59
C LYS A 187 3.97 -7.93 16.66
N ALA A 188 4.51 -8.02 17.86
CA ALA A 188 5.89 -8.43 18.11
C ALA A 188 6.11 -9.90 17.74
#